data_731eada79fcf0cd465ee7eb61dc2f189
#
_entry.id   731eada79fcf0cd465ee7eb61dc2f189
#
_cell.length_a   1.000
_cell.length_b   1.000
_cell.length_c   1.000
_cell.angle_alpha   90.00
_cell.angle_beta   90.00
_cell.angle_gamma   90.00
#
_symmetry.space_group_name_H-M   'P 1'
#
loop_
_entity.id
_entity.type
_entity.pdbx_description
1 polymer ?
#
loop_
_entity_poly.entity_id
_entity_poly.type
_entity_poly.pdbx_seq_one_letter_code
_entity_poly.pdbx_strand_id
1 'polypeptide(L)'
;MVRGGYLLAKALLDKNIKHVFTLAGGFCNPALEGFKNCQIPVINCPHEQIAGHLADGHTRITREPSVCLVGPEGFANAIPAMMEAWGERSPIIFITGSSTLKRKGSGGFNEIDDVSMADPITKYS
;
A
#
# COMPACT_ATOMS: atom_id res chain seq x y z
N MET A 1 -21.26 10.14 8.20
CA MET A 1 -20.64 8.79 8.18
C MET A 1 -19.16 8.96 7.90
N VAL A 2 -18.28 8.44 8.76
CA VAL A 2 -16.84 8.53 8.55
C VAL A 2 -16.43 7.45 7.53
N ARG A 3 -15.68 7.85 6.49
CA ARG A 3 -15.23 6.92 5.44
C ARG A 3 -13.97 6.18 5.87
N GLY A 4 -13.84 4.89 5.52
CA GLY A 4 -12.68 4.06 5.87
C GLY A 4 -11.35 4.62 5.38
N GLY A 5 -11.29 5.17 4.17
CA GLY A 5 -10.08 5.81 3.65
C GLY A 5 -9.61 7.01 4.49
N TYR A 6 -10.53 7.79 5.05
CA TYR A 6 -10.19 8.87 5.99
C TYR A 6 -9.61 8.32 7.30
N LEU A 7 -10.20 7.25 7.84
CA LEU A 7 -9.68 6.60 9.06
C LEU A 7 -8.28 6.03 8.84
N LEU A 8 -8.06 5.39 7.69
CA LEU A 8 -6.74 4.92 7.28
C LEU A 8 -5.73 6.07 7.25
N ALA A 9 -6.07 7.16 6.56
CA ALA A 9 -5.20 8.33 6.45
C ALA A 9 -4.84 8.91 7.83
N LYS A 10 -5.83 9.02 8.71
CA LYS A 10 -5.62 9.49 10.10
C LYS A 10 -4.66 8.56 10.86
N ALA A 11 -4.87 7.25 10.78
CA ALA A 11 -4.02 6.27 11.45
C ALA A 11 -2.57 6.33 10.96
N LEU A 12 -2.36 6.59 9.66
CA LEU A 12 -1.03 6.74 9.07
C LEU A 12 -0.36 8.06 9.53
N LEU A 13 -1.10 9.16 9.61
CA LEU A 13 -0.59 10.42 10.17
C LEU A 13 -0.15 10.26 11.63
N ASP A 14 -0.94 9.55 12.44
CA ASP A 14 -0.59 9.28 13.84
C ASP A 14 0.70 8.44 13.97
N LYS A 15 1.11 7.74 12.91
CA LYS A 15 2.38 7.02 12.78
C LYS A 15 3.47 7.82 12.06
N ASN A 16 3.27 9.12 11.88
CA ASN A 16 4.21 10.01 11.22
C ASN A 16 4.55 9.64 9.76
N ILE A 17 3.59 9.01 9.07
CA ILE A 17 3.75 8.75 7.64
C ILE A 17 3.63 10.08 6.88
N LYS A 18 4.67 10.39 6.12
CA LYS A 18 4.78 11.67 5.38
C LYS A 18 4.52 11.54 3.89
N HIS A 19 4.68 10.35 3.33
CA HIS A 19 4.54 10.11 1.89
C HIS A 19 3.89 8.75 1.63
N VAL A 20 3.10 8.68 0.56
CA VAL A 20 2.55 7.45 0.01
C VAL A 20 2.99 7.33 -1.44
N PHE A 21 3.57 6.20 -1.79
CA PHE A 21 3.93 5.84 -3.16
C PHE A 21 2.87 4.90 -3.73
N THR A 22 2.44 5.14 -4.96
CA THR A 22 1.31 4.39 -5.54
C THR A 22 1.40 4.31 -7.06
N LEU A 23 0.80 3.28 -7.65
CA LEU A 23 0.17 3.40 -8.96
C LEU A 23 -1.33 3.46 -8.72
N ALA A 24 -1.93 4.61 -9.01
CA ALA A 24 -3.34 4.86 -8.73
C ALA A 24 -4.24 3.95 -9.59
N GLY A 25 -5.20 3.30 -8.95
CA GLY A 25 -6.23 2.46 -9.58
C GLY A 25 -7.55 2.54 -8.84
N GLY A 26 -8.62 2.01 -9.44
CA GLY A 26 -9.98 2.12 -8.89
C GLY A 26 -10.12 1.61 -7.47
N PHE A 27 -9.44 0.53 -7.12
CA PHE A 27 -9.47 -0.05 -5.78
C PHE A 27 -8.74 0.83 -4.73
N CYS A 28 -7.86 1.74 -5.16
CA CYS A 28 -7.13 2.65 -4.29
C CYS A 28 -7.91 3.94 -3.97
N ASN A 29 -8.95 4.27 -4.76
CA ASN A 29 -9.63 5.55 -4.69
C ASN A 29 -10.12 5.95 -3.28
N PRO A 30 -10.72 5.06 -2.47
CA PRO A 30 -11.15 5.44 -1.13
C PRO A 30 -10.00 5.88 -0.21
N ALA A 31 -8.83 5.22 -0.33
CA ALA A 31 -7.62 5.59 0.41
C ALA A 31 -7.04 6.91 -0.12
N LEU A 32 -6.96 7.09 -1.44
CA LEU A 32 -6.47 8.32 -2.08
C LEU A 32 -7.31 9.53 -1.70
N GLU A 33 -8.64 9.39 -1.64
CA GLU A 33 -9.54 10.44 -1.12
C GLU A 33 -9.20 10.79 0.34
N GLY A 34 -8.95 9.78 1.17
CA GLY A 34 -8.54 9.97 2.56
C GLY A 34 -7.21 10.71 2.67
N PHE A 35 -6.22 10.34 1.88
CA PHE A 35 -4.91 11.00 1.86
C PHE A 35 -5.02 12.46 1.42
N LYS A 36 -5.80 12.74 0.38
CA LYS A 36 -6.07 14.11 -0.05
C LYS A 36 -6.70 14.95 1.07
N ASN A 37 -7.71 14.43 1.74
CA ASN A 37 -8.41 15.12 2.82
C ASN A 37 -7.51 15.36 4.06
N CYS A 38 -6.54 14.48 4.29
CA CYS A 38 -5.56 14.59 5.36
C CYS A 38 -4.25 15.25 4.92
N GLN A 39 -4.17 15.75 3.69
CA GLN A 39 -3.00 16.42 3.11
C GLN A 39 -1.72 15.58 3.15
N ILE A 40 -1.85 14.24 3.06
CA ILE A 40 -0.70 13.35 2.90
C ILE A 40 -0.26 13.39 1.43
N PRO A 41 0.98 13.77 1.12
CA PRO A 41 1.51 13.74 -0.24
C PRO A 41 1.48 12.34 -0.84
N VAL A 42 0.95 12.24 -2.07
CA VAL A 42 0.88 10.99 -2.83
C VAL A 42 1.76 11.13 -4.07
N ILE A 43 2.70 10.21 -4.22
CA ILE A 43 3.63 10.12 -5.35
C ILE A 43 3.14 9.01 -6.26
N ASN A 44 2.57 9.40 -7.40
CA ASN A 44 2.10 8.44 -8.40
C ASN A 44 3.28 7.95 -9.26
N CYS A 45 3.38 6.65 -9.40
CA CYS A 45 4.47 5.95 -10.09
C CYS A 45 3.95 5.28 -11.37
N PRO A 46 4.81 5.04 -12.37
CA PRO A 46 4.40 4.40 -13.61
C PRO A 46 4.22 2.88 -13.51
N HIS A 47 4.63 2.26 -12.39
CA HIS A 47 4.52 0.83 -12.15
C HIS A 47 4.54 0.55 -10.64
N GLU A 48 3.85 -0.50 -10.18
CA GLU A 48 3.73 -0.83 -8.76
C GLU A 48 5.06 -1.25 -8.13
N GLN A 49 5.88 -1.97 -8.86
CA GLN A 49 7.23 -2.32 -8.44
C GLN A 49 8.07 -1.06 -8.18
N ILE A 50 7.94 -0.05 -9.06
CA ILE A 50 8.63 1.24 -8.87
C ILE A 50 8.10 1.95 -7.62
N ALA A 51 6.79 1.92 -7.38
CA ALA A 51 6.22 2.49 -6.15
C ALA A 51 6.80 1.82 -4.90
N GLY A 52 6.92 0.50 -4.90
CA GLY A 52 7.53 -0.26 -3.81
C GLY A 52 9.02 0.09 -3.60
N HIS A 53 9.81 0.12 -4.66
CA HIS A 53 11.23 0.48 -4.56
C HIS A 53 11.46 1.93 -4.16
N LEU A 54 10.60 2.86 -4.59
CA LEU A 54 10.67 4.26 -4.12
C LEU A 54 10.33 4.37 -2.63
N ALA A 55 9.33 3.62 -2.15
CA ALA A 55 9.03 3.53 -0.73
C ALA A 55 10.23 2.98 0.07
N ASP A 56 10.90 1.93 -0.44
CA ASP A 56 12.09 1.35 0.16
C ASP A 56 13.25 2.35 0.19
N GLY A 57 13.58 2.95 -0.95
CA GLY A 57 14.64 3.96 -1.04
C GLY A 57 14.41 5.15 -0.13
N HIS A 58 13.16 5.66 -0.07
CA HIS A 58 12.79 6.73 0.86
C HIS A 58 13.08 6.34 2.32
N THR A 59 12.63 5.16 2.73
CA THR A 59 12.82 4.65 4.09
C THR A 59 14.30 4.47 4.44
N ARG A 60 15.11 3.94 3.52
CA ARG A 60 16.56 3.77 3.73
C ARG A 60 17.29 5.09 3.94
N ILE A 61 16.91 6.12 3.18
CA ILE A 61 17.54 7.45 3.26
C ILE A 61 17.08 8.22 4.49
N THR A 62 15.76 8.27 4.73
CA THR A 62 15.17 9.12 5.78
C THR A 62 15.13 8.46 7.15
N ARG A 63 15.20 7.14 7.21
CA ARG A 63 14.94 6.31 8.41
C ARG A 63 13.53 6.47 8.96
N GLU A 64 12.61 6.96 8.14
CA GLU A 64 11.18 7.10 8.45
C GLU A 64 10.38 6.00 7.74
N PRO A 65 9.29 5.51 8.34
CA PRO A 65 8.43 4.54 7.67
C PRO A 65 7.71 5.19 6.47
N SER A 66 7.45 4.39 5.45
CA SER A 66 6.74 4.81 4.24
C SER A 66 5.59 3.86 3.92
N VAL A 67 4.77 4.25 2.96
CA VAL A 67 3.62 3.47 2.50
C VAL A 67 3.69 3.26 1.00
N CYS A 68 3.46 2.02 0.56
CA CYS A 68 3.18 1.66 -0.82
C CYS A 68 1.71 1.23 -0.93
N LEU A 69 0.91 1.95 -1.72
CA LEU A 69 -0.50 1.64 -1.96
C LEU A 69 -0.69 1.18 -3.40
N VAL A 70 -1.26 0.01 -3.60
CA VAL A 70 -1.46 -0.59 -4.92
C VAL A 70 -2.84 -1.25 -5.06
N GLY A 71 -3.25 -1.54 -6.28
CA GLY A 71 -4.43 -2.38 -6.54
C GLY A 71 -4.14 -3.87 -6.28
N PRO A 72 -5.15 -4.75 -6.34
CA PRO A 72 -4.97 -6.18 -6.08
C PRO A 72 -3.97 -6.83 -7.05
N GLU A 73 -4.14 -6.63 -8.36
CA GLU A 73 -3.20 -7.11 -9.37
C GLU A 73 -1.82 -6.45 -9.25
N GLY A 74 -1.81 -5.19 -8.89
CA GLY A 74 -0.60 -4.41 -8.66
C GLY A 74 0.19 -4.89 -7.44
N PHE A 75 -0.47 -5.56 -6.49
CA PHE A 75 0.19 -6.16 -5.36
C PHE A 75 1.19 -7.24 -5.81
N ALA A 76 0.79 -8.11 -6.73
CA ALA A 76 1.71 -9.12 -7.30
C ALA A 76 2.92 -8.46 -7.99
N ASN A 77 2.73 -7.33 -8.67
CA ASN A 77 3.81 -6.55 -9.28
C ASN A 77 4.74 -5.90 -8.24
N ALA A 78 4.27 -5.65 -7.03
CA ALA A 78 5.06 -5.07 -5.95
C ALA A 78 5.89 -6.10 -5.15
N ILE A 79 5.66 -7.41 -5.33
CA ILE A 79 6.35 -8.48 -4.60
C ILE A 79 7.89 -8.35 -4.66
N PRO A 80 8.53 -8.09 -5.81
CA PRO A 80 9.99 -7.92 -5.83
C PRO A 80 10.48 -6.82 -4.90
N ALA A 81 9.77 -5.70 -4.83
CA ALA A 81 10.11 -4.60 -3.91
C ALA A 81 9.86 -4.97 -2.44
N MET A 82 8.82 -5.77 -2.16
CA MET A 82 8.57 -6.29 -0.80
C MET A 82 9.70 -7.21 -0.34
N MET A 83 10.18 -8.11 -1.23
CA MET A 83 11.30 -9.00 -0.94
C MET A 83 12.58 -8.22 -0.63
N GLU A 84 12.87 -7.17 -1.40
CA GLU A 84 14.01 -6.30 -1.15
C GLU A 84 13.89 -5.60 0.21
N ALA A 85 12.74 -4.99 0.47
CA ALA A 85 12.45 -4.33 1.74
C ALA A 85 12.54 -5.29 2.94
N TRP A 86 12.08 -6.54 2.77
CA TRP A 86 12.21 -7.60 3.77
C TRP A 86 13.66 -7.92 4.08
N GLY A 87 14.47 -8.15 3.03
CA GLY A 87 15.90 -8.45 3.17
C GLY A 87 16.68 -7.32 3.89
N GLU A 88 16.36 -6.09 3.56
CA GLU A 88 16.97 -4.88 4.12
C GLU A 88 16.31 -4.39 5.43
N ARG A 89 15.25 -5.04 5.87
CA ARG A 89 14.49 -4.67 7.08
C ARG A 89 13.94 -3.24 7.03
N SER A 90 13.57 -2.78 5.85
CA SER A 90 12.98 -1.46 5.64
C SER A 90 11.55 -1.42 6.21
N PRO A 91 11.19 -0.45 7.08
CA PRO A 91 9.85 -0.34 7.66
C PRO A 91 8.87 0.26 6.65
N ILE A 92 8.30 -0.56 5.79
CA ILE A 92 7.31 -0.18 4.80
C ILE A 92 5.97 -0.84 5.13
N ILE A 93 4.90 -0.09 4.95
CA ILE A 93 3.52 -0.59 5.01
C ILE A 93 3.03 -0.74 3.57
N PHE A 94 2.84 -1.97 3.12
CA PHE A 94 2.18 -2.26 1.85
C PHE A 94 0.68 -2.35 2.09
N ILE A 95 -0.08 -1.58 1.32
CA ILE A 95 -1.54 -1.55 1.39
C ILE A 95 -2.08 -1.93 0.02
N THR A 96 -2.95 -2.93 -0.03
CA THR A 96 -3.63 -3.30 -1.25
C THR A 96 -5.12 -2.99 -1.16
N GLY A 97 -5.69 -2.48 -2.25
CA GLY A 97 -7.12 -2.40 -2.41
C GLY A 97 -7.69 -3.81 -2.62
N SER A 98 -8.94 -4.04 -2.26
CA SER A 98 -9.60 -5.34 -2.44
C SER A 98 -11.07 -5.15 -2.79
N SER A 99 -11.70 -6.21 -3.28
CA SER A 99 -13.14 -6.27 -3.42
C SER A 99 -13.85 -6.14 -2.06
N THR A 100 -15.14 -5.84 -2.06
CA THR A 100 -15.90 -5.72 -0.81
C THR A 100 -15.93 -7.05 -0.06
N LEU A 101 -15.96 -7.02 1.27
CA LEU A 101 -16.03 -8.22 2.11
C LEU A 101 -17.17 -9.18 1.73
N LYS A 102 -18.29 -8.64 1.24
CA LYS A 102 -19.44 -9.44 0.78
C LYS A 102 -19.15 -10.25 -0.49
N ARG A 103 -18.13 -9.87 -1.27
CA ARG A 103 -17.72 -10.53 -2.50
C ARG A 103 -16.45 -11.36 -2.35
N LYS A 104 -15.81 -11.30 -1.20
CA LYS A 104 -14.58 -12.06 -0.94
C LYS A 104 -14.85 -13.56 -1.11
N GLY A 105 -14.05 -14.24 -1.94
CA GLY A 105 -14.20 -15.66 -2.25
C GLY A 105 -15.17 -15.95 -3.39
N SER A 106 -15.72 -14.93 -4.08
CA SER A 106 -16.65 -15.13 -5.20
C SER A 106 -15.96 -15.22 -6.56
N GLY A 107 -14.63 -15.12 -6.63
CA GLY A 107 -13.89 -15.05 -7.89
C GLY A 107 -14.16 -13.76 -8.65
N GLY A 108 -14.33 -12.65 -7.93
CA GLY A 108 -14.56 -11.34 -8.52
C GLY A 108 -13.36 -10.81 -9.30
N PHE A 109 -13.59 -9.73 -10.06
CA PHE A 109 -12.54 -9.07 -10.83
C PHE A 109 -11.36 -8.68 -9.94
N ASN A 110 -10.17 -9.12 -10.32
CA ASN A 110 -8.90 -8.86 -9.61
C ASN A 110 -8.89 -9.36 -8.15
N GLU A 111 -9.66 -10.39 -7.84
CA GLU A 111 -9.61 -11.01 -6.51
C GLU A 111 -8.41 -11.97 -6.46
N ILE A 112 -7.47 -11.68 -5.58
CA ILE A 112 -6.29 -12.53 -5.30
C ILE A 112 -6.15 -12.75 -3.79
N ASP A 113 -5.43 -13.79 -3.41
CA ASP A 113 -5.04 -14.02 -2.01
C ASP A 113 -3.70 -13.30 -1.72
N ASP A 114 -3.78 -12.00 -1.62
CA ASP A 114 -2.66 -11.10 -1.36
C ASP A 114 -2.03 -11.33 0.02
N VAL A 115 -2.82 -11.71 1.02
CA VAL A 115 -2.34 -12.03 2.36
C VAL A 115 -1.41 -13.24 2.34
N SER A 116 -1.82 -14.34 1.73
CA SER A 116 -0.95 -15.54 1.60
C SER A 116 0.30 -15.28 0.77
N MET A 117 0.23 -14.38 -0.22
CA MET A 117 1.40 -13.98 -1.00
C MET A 117 2.39 -13.15 -0.18
N ALA A 118 1.90 -12.33 0.76
CA ALA A 118 2.71 -11.47 1.60
C ALA A 118 3.33 -12.18 2.80
N ASP A 119 2.65 -13.16 3.35
CA ASP A 119 3.00 -13.81 4.63
C ASP A 119 4.49 -14.18 4.77
N PRO A 120 5.15 -14.84 3.80
CA PRO A 120 6.55 -15.26 3.95
C PRO A 120 7.55 -14.08 3.90
N ILE A 121 7.15 -12.89 3.49
CA ILE A 121 8.02 -11.72 3.29
C ILE A 121 7.55 -10.48 4.04
N THR A 122 6.73 -10.66 5.07
CA THR A 122 6.26 -9.59 5.95
C THR A 122 6.35 -10.01 7.42
N LYS A 123 6.31 -9.05 8.32
CA LYS A 123 6.18 -9.30 9.76
C LYS A 123 4.75 -9.62 10.15
N TYR A 124 3.81 -9.11 9.38
CA TYR A 124 2.38 -9.21 9.60
C TYR A 124 1.65 -9.00 8.26
N SER A 125 0.70 -9.85 7.97
CA SER A 125 -0.18 -9.77 6.80
C SER A 125 -1.60 -10.17 7.16
#